data_0d7cc64d1ba58f2afa7cd1566aa3ff3e
#
_entry.id   0d7cc64d1ba58f2afa7cd1566aa3ff3e
#
_cell.length_a   1.000
_cell.length_b   1.000
_cell.length_c   1.000
_cell.angle_alpha   90.00
_cell.angle_beta   90.00
_cell.angle_gamma   90.00
#
_symmetry.space_group_name_H-M   'P 1'
#
loop_
_entity.id
_entity.type
_entity.pdbx_description
1 polymer ?
#
loop_
_entity_poly.entity_id
_entity_poly.type
_entity_poly.pdbx_seq_one_letter_code
_entity_poly.pdbx_strand_id
1 'polypeptide(L)'
;MKKILIITFIFYITCAPVNNISNHSKDELIFKSDSLMSAFPNDSDLLQSIISAKIEFARHNDDISIYKEILIIDPKNPIALYHALMNAGFNYHKKDYKNGQWDAIESFSKAATYIDTLGEPYYWIGQAYEKKDEMDFELPLESYNKSLELYLNQEMREKVILSKQKLLNRKKTYKDFWK
;
A
#
# COMPACT_ATOMS: atom_id res chain seq x y z
N MET A 1 79.29 12.18 3.96
CA MET A 1 78.42 11.22 3.33
C MET A 1 76.98 11.46 3.86
N LYS A 2 76.15 12.13 3.05
CA LYS A 2 74.70 12.39 3.41
C LYS A 2 73.86 11.25 2.88
N LYS A 3 73.23 10.53 3.80
CA LYS A 3 72.21 9.45 3.45
C LYS A 3 70.92 10.14 3.09
N ILE A 4 70.48 10.02 1.85
CA ILE A 4 69.16 10.46 1.38
C ILE A 4 68.20 9.35 1.71
N LEU A 5 67.23 9.63 2.58
CA LEU A 5 66.13 8.75 2.94
C LEU A 5 65.00 8.96 1.90
N ILE A 6 64.81 8.00 1.01
CA ILE A 6 63.68 8.01 0.06
C ILE A 6 62.48 7.44 0.76
N ILE A 7 61.52 8.30 1.12
CA ILE A 7 60.18 7.87 1.64
C ILE A 7 59.29 7.62 0.43
N THR A 8 59.08 6.36 0.10
CA THR A 8 58.08 5.93 -0.87
C THR A 8 56.68 6.05 -0.26
N PHE A 9 55.91 7.06 -0.69
CA PHE A 9 54.49 7.18 -0.38
C PHE A 9 53.73 6.18 -1.24
N ILE A 10 53.27 5.09 -0.63
CA ILE A 10 52.34 4.15 -1.28
C ILE A 10 50.93 4.78 -1.19
N PHE A 11 50.45 5.36 -2.28
CA PHE A 11 49.07 5.77 -2.42
C PHE A 11 48.21 4.48 -2.54
N TYR A 12 47.53 4.10 -1.46
CA TYR A 12 46.40 3.19 -1.58
C TYR A 12 45.27 3.93 -2.26
N ILE A 13 45.10 3.70 -3.57
CA ILE A 13 43.91 4.07 -4.29
C ILE A 13 42.83 3.08 -3.80
N THR A 14 42.07 3.44 -2.77
CA THR A 14 40.84 2.78 -2.46
C THR A 14 39.88 3.16 -3.57
N CYS A 15 39.71 2.28 -4.56
CA CYS A 15 38.54 2.33 -5.45
C CYS A 15 37.30 2.15 -4.57
N ALA A 16 36.69 3.25 -4.15
CA ALA A 16 35.31 3.19 -3.67
C ALA A 16 34.46 2.66 -4.82
N PRO A 17 33.60 1.68 -4.61
CA PRO A 17 32.68 1.25 -5.66
C PRO A 17 31.84 2.47 -6.04
N VAL A 18 31.96 2.89 -7.29
CA VAL A 18 31.09 3.93 -7.86
C VAL A 18 29.70 3.32 -7.88
N ASN A 19 28.79 3.87 -7.09
CA ASN A 19 27.38 3.46 -7.07
C ASN A 19 26.79 3.69 -8.46
N ASN A 20 26.73 2.64 -9.27
CA ASN A 20 26.20 2.66 -10.63
C ASN A 20 24.69 2.46 -10.66
N ILE A 21 23.91 3.16 -9.80
CA ILE A 21 22.45 3.09 -9.79
C ILE A 21 21.86 3.51 -11.16
N SER A 22 22.54 4.42 -11.86
CA SER A 22 22.12 4.93 -13.18
C SER A 22 22.20 3.91 -14.32
N ASN A 23 22.73 2.70 -14.10
CA ASN A 23 23.01 1.74 -15.16
C ASN A 23 22.00 0.58 -15.25
N HIS A 24 21.05 0.45 -14.33
CA HIS A 24 20.07 -0.61 -14.38
C HIS A 24 18.76 -0.11 -15.01
N SER A 25 18.24 -0.86 -15.99
CA SER A 25 16.93 -0.58 -16.56
C SER A 25 15.82 -0.91 -15.54
N LYS A 26 14.62 -0.30 -15.70
CA LYS A 26 13.46 -0.63 -14.84
C LYS A 26 13.17 -2.13 -14.85
N ASP A 27 13.23 -2.77 -16.01
CA ASP A 27 12.99 -4.20 -16.15
C ASP A 27 14.01 -5.03 -15.37
N GLU A 28 15.28 -4.63 -15.35
CA GLU A 28 16.30 -5.32 -14.55
C GLU A 28 16.02 -5.16 -13.04
N LEU A 29 15.66 -3.98 -12.60
CA LEU A 29 15.30 -3.74 -11.19
C LEU A 29 14.09 -4.57 -10.75
N ILE A 30 13.13 -4.83 -11.63
CA ILE A 30 11.93 -5.61 -11.34
C ILE A 30 12.22 -7.11 -11.42
N PHE A 31 12.72 -7.60 -12.56
CA PHE A 31 12.78 -9.03 -12.86
C PHE A 31 14.10 -9.71 -12.47
N LYS A 32 15.17 -8.94 -12.22
CA LYS A 32 16.47 -9.46 -11.75
C LYS A 32 16.82 -8.98 -10.34
N SER A 33 15.82 -8.52 -9.57
CA SER A 33 16.01 -7.96 -8.23
C SER A 33 16.83 -8.86 -7.31
N ASP A 34 16.55 -10.18 -7.27
CA ASP A 34 17.26 -11.12 -6.40
C ASP A 34 18.74 -11.23 -6.74
N SER A 35 19.05 -11.27 -8.06
CA SER A 35 20.44 -11.30 -8.52
C SER A 35 21.18 -10.01 -8.18
N LEU A 36 20.52 -8.87 -8.33
CA LEU A 36 21.08 -7.55 -8.00
C LEU A 36 21.32 -7.39 -6.51
N MET A 37 20.36 -7.77 -5.66
CA MET A 37 20.51 -7.75 -4.20
C MET A 37 21.61 -8.70 -3.73
N SER A 38 21.76 -9.87 -4.37
CA SER A 38 22.83 -10.81 -4.06
C SER A 38 24.21 -10.29 -4.46
N ALA A 39 24.31 -9.57 -5.58
CA ALA A 39 25.57 -8.99 -6.06
C ALA A 39 25.98 -7.75 -5.25
N PHE A 40 25.01 -7.00 -4.72
CA PHE A 40 25.22 -5.75 -3.98
C PHE A 40 24.43 -5.72 -2.66
N PRO A 41 24.73 -6.59 -1.69
CA PRO A 41 23.88 -6.83 -0.51
C PRO A 41 23.79 -5.63 0.46
N ASN A 42 24.70 -4.66 0.36
CA ASN A 42 24.74 -3.50 1.25
C ASN A 42 24.44 -2.18 0.51
N ASP A 43 23.97 -2.24 -0.73
CA ASP A 43 23.62 -1.05 -1.50
C ASP A 43 22.17 -0.64 -1.19
N SER A 44 22.02 0.28 -0.24
CA SER A 44 20.71 0.80 0.18
C SER A 44 20.00 1.57 -0.94
N ASP A 45 20.76 2.24 -1.82
CA ASP A 45 20.19 3.05 -2.88
C ASP A 45 19.65 2.16 -4.00
N LEU A 46 20.38 1.08 -4.32
CA LEU A 46 19.89 0.04 -5.22
C LEU A 46 18.63 -0.62 -4.67
N LEU A 47 18.60 -0.95 -3.38
CA LEU A 47 17.42 -1.53 -2.72
C LEU A 47 16.20 -0.61 -2.85
N GLN A 48 16.35 0.69 -2.56
CA GLN A 48 15.28 1.67 -2.71
C GLN A 48 14.82 1.80 -4.18
N SER A 49 15.74 1.72 -5.12
CA SER A 49 15.44 1.75 -6.55
C SER A 49 14.64 0.54 -6.99
N ILE A 50 14.99 -0.66 -6.51
CA ILE A 50 14.25 -1.90 -6.75
C ILE A 50 12.81 -1.79 -6.19
N ILE A 51 12.67 -1.37 -4.93
CA ILE A 51 11.35 -1.21 -4.29
C ILE A 51 10.50 -0.20 -5.06
N SER A 52 11.07 0.94 -5.43
CA SER A 52 10.36 1.99 -6.18
C SER A 52 9.91 1.50 -7.56
N ALA A 53 10.77 0.80 -8.29
CA ALA A 53 10.44 0.22 -9.60
C ALA A 53 9.33 -0.84 -9.48
N LYS A 54 9.40 -1.72 -8.47
CA LYS A 54 8.36 -2.73 -8.19
C LYS A 54 7.02 -2.08 -7.81
N ILE A 55 7.00 -1.03 -6.99
CA ILE A 55 5.77 -0.29 -6.64
C ILE A 55 5.12 0.32 -7.89
N GLU A 56 5.92 0.98 -8.73
CA GLU A 56 5.43 1.59 -9.96
C GLU A 56 4.84 0.53 -10.91
N PHE A 57 5.54 -0.59 -11.07
CA PHE A 57 5.10 -1.72 -11.89
C PHE A 57 3.79 -2.34 -11.36
N ALA A 58 3.73 -2.62 -10.05
CA ALA A 58 2.54 -3.19 -9.40
C ALA A 58 1.32 -2.29 -9.57
N ARG A 59 1.49 -0.98 -9.42
CA ARG A 59 0.41 0.01 -9.59
C ARG A 59 -0.07 0.09 -11.03
N HIS A 60 0.84 0.03 -12.00
CA HIS A 60 0.49 0.12 -13.42
C HIS A 60 -0.25 -1.12 -13.92
N ASN A 61 0.11 -2.30 -13.41
CA ASN A 61 -0.43 -3.59 -13.85
C ASN A 61 -1.51 -4.15 -12.91
N ASP A 62 -1.86 -3.44 -11.83
CA ASP A 62 -2.76 -3.93 -10.76
C ASP A 62 -2.34 -5.31 -10.21
N ASP A 63 -1.02 -5.52 -10.09
CA ASP A 63 -0.44 -6.81 -9.70
C ASP A 63 -0.14 -6.85 -8.20
N ILE A 64 -1.05 -7.49 -7.46
CA ILE A 64 -0.94 -7.64 -6.01
C ILE A 64 0.23 -8.56 -5.59
N SER A 65 0.71 -9.44 -6.48
CA SER A 65 1.80 -10.36 -6.13
C SER A 65 3.12 -9.63 -5.91
N ILE A 66 3.36 -8.56 -6.65
CA ILE A 66 4.56 -7.73 -6.54
C ILE A 66 4.63 -7.03 -5.17
N TYR A 67 3.49 -6.62 -4.59
CA TYR A 67 3.49 -6.07 -3.22
C TYR A 67 3.93 -7.10 -2.18
N LYS A 68 3.63 -8.39 -2.38
CA LYS A 68 4.13 -9.46 -1.50
C LYS A 68 5.64 -9.65 -1.65
N GLU A 69 6.18 -9.54 -2.86
CA GLU A 69 7.63 -9.57 -3.07
C GLU A 69 8.32 -8.38 -2.38
N ILE A 70 7.72 -7.18 -2.47
CA ILE A 70 8.24 -6.01 -1.74
C ILE A 70 8.28 -6.28 -0.24
N LEU A 71 7.27 -6.94 0.33
CA LEU A 71 7.24 -7.26 1.76
C LEU A 71 8.26 -8.32 2.18
N ILE A 72 8.79 -9.13 1.26
CA ILE A 72 9.94 -10.00 1.53
C ILE A 72 11.21 -9.16 1.69
N ILE A 73 11.35 -8.12 0.86
CA ILE A 73 12.51 -7.23 0.83
C ILE A 73 12.47 -6.22 2.00
N ASP A 74 11.31 -5.56 2.16
CA ASP A 74 11.03 -4.57 3.19
C ASP A 74 9.69 -4.89 3.87
N PRO A 75 9.70 -5.67 4.96
CA PRO A 75 8.49 -6.09 5.67
C PRO A 75 7.67 -4.95 6.29
N LYS A 76 8.24 -3.76 6.38
CA LYS A 76 7.58 -2.56 6.94
C LYS A 76 7.18 -1.54 5.88
N ASN A 77 7.32 -1.87 4.59
CA ASN A 77 6.96 -0.95 3.52
C ASN A 77 5.48 -0.56 3.59
N PRO A 78 5.15 0.73 3.84
CA PRO A 78 3.77 1.14 4.10
C PRO A 78 2.88 0.99 2.87
N ILE A 79 3.41 1.20 1.67
CA ILE A 79 2.64 1.07 0.42
C ILE A 79 2.29 -0.39 0.17
N ALA A 80 3.26 -1.29 0.33
CA ALA A 80 3.03 -2.72 0.13
C ALA A 80 2.08 -3.29 1.20
N LEU A 81 2.21 -2.88 2.47
CA LEU A 81 1.29 -3.25 3.55
C LEU A 81 -0.13 -2.75 3.28
N TYR A 82 -0.28 -1.49 2.83
CA TYR A 82 -1.58 -0.96 2.44
C TYR A 82 -2.26 -1.83 1.39
N HIS A 83 -1.60 -2.11 0.27
CA HIS A 83 -2.19 -2.90 -0.81
C HIS A 83 -2.46 -4.36 -0.41
N ALA A 84 -1.57 -4.98 0.36
CA ALA A 84 -1.78 -6.33 0.87
C ALA A 84 -3.01 -6.43 1.78
N LEU A 85 -3.20 -5.44 2.68
CA LEU A 85 -4.34 -5.38 3.59
C LEU A 85 -5.64 -5.02 2.86
N MET A 86 -5.61 -4.10 1.89
CA MET A 86 -6.76 -3.83 1.04
C MET A 86 -7.22 -5.10 0.31
N ASN A 87 -6.28 -5.85 -0.28
CA ASN A 87 -6.59 -7.11 -0.94
C ASN A 87 -7.16 -8.17 0.02
N ALA A 88 -6.61 -8.27 1.23
CA ALA A 88 -7.17 -9.16 2.27
C ALA A 88 -8.61 -8.76 2.62
N GLY A 89 -8.86 -7.46 2.82
CA GLY A 89 -10.19 -6.91 3.06
C GLY A 89 -11.17 -7.26 1.95
N PHE A 90 -10.80 -7.12 0.67
CA PHE A 90 -11.63 -7.50 -0.47
C PHE A 90 -11.93 -9.00 -0.48
N ASN A 91 -10.96 -9.85 -0.17
CA ASN A 91 -11.15 -11.28 -0.12
C ASN A 91 -12.12 -11.71 1.00
N TYR A 92 -12.08 -11.03 2.14
CA TYR A 92 -13.05 -11.24 3.21
C TYR A 92 -14.43 -10.66 2.86
N HIS A 93 -14.48 -9.46 2.31
CA HIS A 93 -15.73 -8.79 1.94
C HIS A 93 -16.54 -9.56 0.88
N LYS A 94 -15.89 -10.28 -0.03
CA LYS A 94 -16.54 -11.15 -1.01
C LYS A 94 -17.31 -12.31 -0.38
N LYS A 95 -16.96 -12.73 0.83
CA LYS A 95 -17.61 -13.81 1.53
C LYS A 95 -18.99 -13.36 2.08
N ASP A 96 -20.03 -14.19 1.94
CA ASP A 96 -21.40 -13.82 2.32
C ASP A 96 -21.76 -14.16 3.78
N TYR A 97 -20.80 -14.21 4.70
CA TYR A 97 -21.05 -14.47 6.10
C TYR A 97 -20.60 -13.30 6.99
N LYS A 98 -21.31 -13.08 8.10
CA LYS A 98 -21.10 -11.93 9.00
C LYS A 98 -19.65 -11.82 9.53
N ASN A 99 -19.05 -12.95 9.91
CA ASN A 99 -17.66 -12.94 10.41
C ASN A 99 -16.67 -12.47 9.34
N GLY A 100 -16.89 -12.82 8.06
CA GLY A 100 -16.07 -12.31 6.96
C GLY A 100 -16.12 -10.79 6.82
N GLN A 101 -17.24 -10.16 7.17
CA GLN A 101 -17.34 -8.70 7.14
C GLN A 101 -16.56 -8.06 8.29
N TRP A 102 -16.47 -8.70 9.47
CA TRP A 102 -15.61 -8.24 10.56
C TRP A 102 -14.11 -8.29 10.17
N ASP A 103 -13.69 -9.40 9.55
CA ASP A 103 -12.31 -9.56 9.06
C ASP A 103 -11.98 -8.53 7.96
N ALA A 104 -12.97 -8.21 7.11
CA ALA A 104 -12.85 -7.17 6.10
C ALA A 104 -12.66 -5.78 6.74
N ILE A 105 -13.52 -5.42 7.70
CA ILE A 105 -13.44 -4.16 8.46
C ILE A 105 -12.07 -4.03 9.13
N GLU A 106 -11.60 -5.08 9.80
CA GLU A 106 -10.29 -5.09 10.45
C GLU A 106 -9.16 -4.87 9.45
N SER A 107 -9.20 -5.56 8.30
CA SER A 107 -8.18 -5.45 7.27
C SER A 107 -8.15 -4.05 6.65
N PHE A 108 -9.31 -3.49 6.29
CA PHE A 108 -9.40 -2.12 5.76
C PHE A 108 -9.00 -1.07 6.80
N SER A 109 -9.36 -1.26 8.06
CA SER A 109 -8.94 -0.36 9.15
C SER A 109 -7.44 -0.37 9.35
N LYS A 110 -6.79 -1.53 9.29
CA LYS A 110 -5.32 -1.64 9.31
C LYS A 110 -4.70 -0.97 8.08
N ALA A 111 -5.27 -1.14 6.87
CA ALA A 111 -4.79 -0.47 5.68
C ALA A 111 -4.81 1.06 5.87
N ALA A 112 -5.88 1.61 6.41
CA ALA A 112 -6.01 3.04 6.68
C ALA A 112 -4.93 3.60 7.64
N THR A 113 -4.30 2.76 8.47
CA THR A 113 -3.19 3.22 9.34
C THR A 113 -1.87 3.36 8.62
N TYR A 114 -1.68 2.72 7.47
CA TYR A 114 -0.44 2.81 6.69
C TYR A 114 -0.43 3.99 5.71
N ILE A 115 -1.61 4.36 5.18
CA ILE A 115 -1.78 5.55 4.33
C ILE A 115 -3.06 6.26 4.80
N ASP A 116 -2.94 7.11 5.81
CA ASP A 116 -4.04 7.78 6.52
C ASP A 116 -4.71 8.90 5.71
N THR A 117 -4.11 9.31 4.61
CA THR A 117 -4.63 10.34 3.70
C THR A 117 -5.66 9.83 2.71
N LEU A 118 -5.80 8.50 2.54
CA LEU A 118 -6.70 7.88 1.57
C LEU A 118 -8.07 7.57 2.17
N GLY A 119 -9.12 7.98 1.48
CA GLY A 119 -10.51 7.72 1.86
C GLY A 119 -11.05 6.35 1.46
N GLU A 120 -10.38 5.66 0.53
CA GLU A 120 -10.85 4.38 0.00
C GLU A 120 -11.06 3.29 1.05
N PRO A 121 -10.16 3.07 2.03
CA PRO A 121 -10.39 2.07 3.07
C PRO A 121 -11.69 2.31 3.84
N TYR A 122 -11.99 3.56 4.16
CA TYR A 122 -13.21 3.93 4.89
C TYR A 122 -14.48 3.71 4.06
N TYR A 123 -14.43 3.89 2.74
CA TYR A 123 -15.54 3.50 1.87
C TYR A 123 -15.84 2.00 2.02
N TRP A 124 -14.82 1.15 1.94
CA TRP A 124 -14.99 -0.29 2.04
C TRP A 124 -15.37 -0.77 3.44
N ILE A 125 -14.95 -0.05 4.50
CA ILE A 125 -15.45 -0.26 5.86
C ILE A 125 -16.96 -0.01 5.91
N GLY A 126 -17.44 1.08 5.32
CA GLY A 126 -18.87 1.37 5.23
C GLY A 126 -19.64 0.30 4.49
N GLN A 127 -19.13 -0.18 3.35
CA GLN A 127 -19.73 -1.29 2.59
C GLN A 127 -19.77 -2.60 3.40
N ALA A 128 -18.73 -2.89 4.17
CA ALA A 128 -18.69 -4.08 5.00
C ALA A 128 -19.66 -4.00 6.19
N TYR A 129 -19.85 -2.83 6.81
CA TYR A 129 -20.86 -2.63 7.83
C TYR A 129 -22.28 -2.81 7.27
N GLU A 130 -22.60 -2.23 6.11
CA GLU A 130 -23.91 -2.43 5.47
C GLU A 130 -24.19 -3.91 5.15
N LYS A 131 -23.17 -4.63 4.66
CA LYS A 131 -23.31 -6.06 4.35
C LYS A 131 -23.41 -6.93 5.61
N LYS A 132 -22.77 -6.52 6.71
CA LYS A 132 -22.84 -7.21 8.00
C LYS A 132 -24.22 -7.11 8.64
N ASP A 133 -24.80 -5.91 8.61
CA ASP A 133 -26.09 -5.62 9.22
C ASP A 133 -26.83 -4.52 8.44
N GLU A 134 -27.85 -4.90 7.70
CA GLU A 134 -28.63 -3.97 6.88
C GLU A 134 -29.42 -2.94 7.71
N MET A 135 -29.57 -3.19 9.02
CA MET A 135 -30.27 -2.28 9.94
C MET A 135 -29.30 -1.34 10.68
N ASP A 136 -28.02 -1.52 10.55
CA ASP A 136 -27.02 -0.58 11.03
C ASP A 136 -26.87 0.58 10.02
N PHE A 137 -27.37 1.74 10.37
CA PHE A 137 -27.25 2.94 9.55
C PHE A 137 -26.14 3.89 10.00
N GLU A 138 -25.69 3.79 11.26
CA GLU A 138 -24.79 4.78 11.85
C GLU A 138 -23.34 4.50 11.48
N LEU A 139 -22.85 3.27 11.68
CA LEU A 139 -21.48 2.91 11.39
C LEU A 139 -21.11 3.03 9.90
N PRO A 140 -21.98 2.58 8.95
CA PRO A 140 -21.73 2.84 7.54
C PRO A 140 -21.71 4.33 7.21
N LEU A 141 -22.64 5.13 7.79
CA LEU A 141 -22.70 6.57 7.52
C LEU A 141 -21.47 7.30 8.02
N GLU A 142 -20.98 6.97 9.22
CA GLU A 142 -19.73 7.50 9.77
C GLU A 142 -18.55 7.17 8.86
N SER A 143 -18.46 5.92 8.42
CA SER A 143 -17.40 5.46 7.51
C SER A 143 -17.40 6.22 6.18
N TYR A 144 -18.58 6.42 5.56
CA TYR A 144 -18.69 7.20 4.32
C TYR A 144 -18.35 8.67 4.53
N ASN A 145 -18.74 9.26 5.66
CA ASN A 145 -18.36 10.63 5.99
C ASN A 145 -16.84 10.74 6.09
N LYS A 146 -16.20 9.82 6.84
CA LYS A 146 -14.75 9.78 6.98
C LYS A 146 -14.04 9.61 5.64
N SER A 147 -14.57 8.75 4.78
CA SER A 147 -14.06 8.56 3.41
C SER A 147 -14.06 9.87 2.61
N LEU A 148 -15.16 10.66 2.69
CA LEU A 148 -15.29 11.92 1.94
C LEU A 148 -14.42 13.06 2.48
N GLU A 149 -13.96 12.99 3.72
CA GLU A 149 -13.02 13.95 4.32
C GLU A 149 -11.59 13.79 3.80
N LEU A 150 -11.24 12.60 3.29
CA LEU A 150 -9.92 12.24 2.85
C LEU A 150 -9.80 12.28 1.32
N TYR A 151 -8.58 12.01 0.82
CA TYR A 151 -8.36 11.99 -0.61
C TYR A 151 -9.05 10.79 -1.27
N LEU A 152 -9.80 11.09 -2.31
CA LEU A 152 -10.43 10.15 -3.23
C LEU A 152 -10.26 10.67 -4.66
N ASN A 153 -10.01 9.78 -5.61
CA ASN A 153 -10.17 10.14 -7.01
C ASN A 153 -11.66 10.41 -7.32
N GLN A 154 -11.93 11.06 -8.44
CA GLN A 154 -13.28 11.50 -8.78
C GLN A 154 -14.28 10.33 -8.85
N GLU A 155 -13.91 9.24 -9.48
CA GLU A 155 -14.77 8.06 -9.63
C GLU A 155 -15.14 7.46 -8.27
N MET A 156 -14.15 7.30 -7.37
CA MET A 156 -14.38 6.76 -6.03
C MET A 156 -15.25 7.72 -5.19
N ARG A 157 -15.01 9.03 -5.30
CA ARG A 157 -15.82 10.04 -4.61
C ARG A 157 -17.29 9.96 -5.00
N GLU A 158 -17.59 9.79 -6.28
CA GLU A 158 -18.97 9.62 -6.77
C GLU A 158 -19.60 8.34 -6.24
N LYS A 159 -18.84 7.22 -6.19
CA LYS A 159 -19.30 5.96 -5.59
C LYS A 159 -19.66 6.13 -4.10
N VAL A 160 -18.82 6.82 -3.33
CA VAL A 160 -19.08 7.09 -1.90
C VAL A 160 -20.34 7.92 -1.72
N ILE A 161 -20.48 9.02 -2.49
CA ILE A 161 -21.66 9.89 -2.43
C ILE A 161 -22.94 9.09 -2.74
N LEU A 162 -22.91 8.27 -3.78
CA LEU A 162 -24.05 7.47 -4.18
C LEU A 162 -24.42 6.44 -3.10
N SER A 163 -23.44 5.74 -2.53
CA SER A 163 -23.66 4.76 -1.45
C SER A 163 -24.24 5.43 -0.21
N LYS A 164 -23.68 6.56 0.21
CA LYS A 164 -24.19 7.37 1.31
C LYS A 164 -25.65 7.80 1.08
N GLN A 165 -26.00 8.26 -0.13
CA GLN A 165 -27.35 8.68 -0.47
C GLN A 165 -28.34 7.50 -0.41
N LYS A 166 -27.97 6.33 -0.93
CA LYS A 166 -28.75 5.11 -0.84
C LYS A 166 -29.02 4.70 0.62
N LEU A 167 -27.98 4.74 1.46
CA LEU A 167 -28.08 4.45 2.88
C LEU A 167 -29.05 5.42 3.59
N LEU A 168 -28.93 6.72 3.33
CA LEU A 168 -29.82 7.73 3.92
C LEU A 168 -31.29 7.55 3.49
N ASN A 169 -31.53 7.21 2.24
CA ASN A 169 -32.89 6.92 1.74
C ASN A 169 -33.45 5.68 2.44
N ARG A 170 -32.67 4.60 2.58
CA ARG A 170 -33.07 3.39 3.31
C ARG A 170 -33.38 3.69 4.77
N LYS A 171 -32.53 4.47 5.45
CA LYS A 171 -32.73 4.93 6.84
C LYS A 171 -34.04 5.72 6.99
N LYS A 172 -34.34 6.61 6.04
CA LYS A 172 -35.59 7.39 6.03
C LYS A 172 -36.79 6.47 5.89
N THR A 173 -36.81 5.57 4.90
CA THR A 173 -37.90 4.60 4.67
C THR A 173 -38.16 3.75 5.92
N TYR A 174 -37.09 3.27 6.55
CA TYR A 174 -37.19 2.51 7.81
C TYR A 174 -37.85 3.32 8.93
N LYS A 175 -37.42 4.56 9.13
CA LYS A 175 -38.04 5.45 10.16
C LYS A 175 -39.49 5.76 9.87
N ASP A 176 -39.87 5.94 8.60
CA ASP A 176 -41.26 6.24 8.20
C ASP A 176 -42.18 5.06 8.34
N PHE A 177 -41.62 3.83 8.23
CA PHE A 177 -42.41 2.59 8.46
C PHE A 177 -42.81 2.38 9.94
N TRP A 178 -41.99 2.90 10.89
CA TRP A 178 -42.26 2.70 12.32
C TRP A 178 -42.95 3.90 13.01
N LYS A 179 -43.41 4.89 12.25
CA LYS A 179 -44.24 6.00 12.73
C LYS A 179 -45.73 5.66 12.60
#